data_967129c60f8cc38f5dd75b1d8374d10e
#
_entry.id   967129c60f8cc38f5dd75b1d8374d10e
#
_cell.length_a   1.000
_cell.length_b   1.000
_cell.length_c   1.000
_cell.angle_alpha   90.00
_cell.angle_beta   90.00
_cell.angle_gamma   90.00
#
_symmetry.space_group_name_H-M   'P 1'
#
loop_
_entity.id
_entity.type
_entity.pdbx_description
1 polymer ?
#
loop_
_entity_poly.entity_id
_entity_poly.type
_entity_poly.pdbx_seq_one_letter_code
_entity_poly.pdbx_strand_id
1 'polypeptide(L)'
;MTSGVVEVAFEEGVHVIRLSGDVRLNLCSTLERYVDEFLAQGHFHNVMIDLAAAEGIDSTTLGQLAKISILCRDRFDITPTISSPNSGITRILLSM
;
A
#
# COMPACT_ATOMS: atom_id res chain seq x y z
N MET A 1 -6.99 19.53 -10.25
CA MET A 1 -6.11 18.38 -9.92
C MET A 1 -6.39 17.94 -8.50
N THR A 2 -6.67 16.66 -8.31
CA THR A 2 -7.01 16.14 -6.99
C THR A 2 -5.73 15.75 -6.25
N SER A 3 -5.54 16.31 -5.06
CA SER A 3 -4.41 15.90 -4.20
C SER A 3 -4.56 14.45 -3.80
N GLY A 4 -3.45 13.75 -3.61
CA GLY A 4 -3.48 12.37 -3.17
C GLY A 4 -3.98 12.25 -1.72
N VAL A 5 -4.68 11.15 -1.44
CA VAL A 5 -5.23 10.86 -0.13
C VAL A 5 -4.90 9.42 0.24
N VAL A 6 -4.49 9.21 1.50
CA VAL A 6 -4.31 7.88 2.08
C VAL A 6 -5.44 7.65 3.09
N GLU A 7 -6.20 6.59 2.87
CA GLU A 7 -7.23 6.16 3.80
C GLU A 7 -6.89 4.76 4.29
N VAL A 8 -7.07 4.52 5.59
CA VAL A 8 -6.72 3.25 6.20
C VAL A 8 -7.89 2.71 7.01
N ALA A 9 -8.02 1.39 7.02
CA ALA A 9 -9.04 0.70 7.81
C ALA A 9 -8.49 -0.63 8.28
N PHE A 10 -9.04 -1.14 9.37
CA PHE A 10 -8.68 -2.47 9.87
C PHE A 10 -9.99 -3.21 10.17
N GLU A 11 -10.25 -4.25 9.40
CA GLU A 11 -11.48 -5.04 9.52
C GLU A 11 -11.15 -6.52 9.45
N GLU A 12 -11.63 -7.27 10.43
CA GLU A 12 -11.51 -8.74 10.49
C GLU A 12 -10.07 -9.22 10.28
N GLY A 13 -9.11 -8.51 10.87
CA GLY A 13 -7.71 -8.88 10.77
C GLY A 13 -7.02 -8.44 9.48
N VAL A 14 -7.68 -7.64 8.64
CA VAL A 14 -7.13 -7.16 7.37
C VAL A 14 -6.91 -5.66 7.45
N HIS A 15 -5.66 -5.23 7.21
CA HIS A 15 -5.35 -3.82 7.04
C HIS A 15 -5.62 -3.42 5.59
N VAL A 16 -6.51 -2.46 5.39
CA VAL A 16 -6.83 -1.94 4.06
C VAL A 16 -6.22 -0.55 3.94
N ILE A 17 -5.39 -0.37 2.92
CA ILE A 17 -4.75 0.91 2.60
C ILE A 17 -5.29 1.34 1.24
N ARG A 18 -6.05 2.43 1.21
CA ARG A 18 -6.58 2.96 -0.04
C ARG A 18 -5.83 4.23 -0.39
N LEU A 19 -5.27 4.27 -1.58
CA LEU A 19 -4.60 5.43 -2.14
C LEU A 19 -5.47 5.98 -3.26
N SER A 20 -5.79 7.27 -3.20
CA SER A 20 -6.65 7.89 -4.20
C SER A 20 -6.06 9.22 -4.66
N GLY A 21 -6.47 9.67 -5.85
CA GLY A 21 -6.00 10.89 -6.45
C GLY A 21 -4.58 10.75 -6.96
N ASP A 22 -3.82 11.84 -6.93
CA ASP A 22 -2.44 11.90 -7.42
C ASP A 22 -1.49 11.53 -6.26
N VAL A 23 -1.07 10.27 -6.24
CA VAL A 23 -0.31 9.69 -5.14
C VAL A 23 1.18 9.94 -5.36
N ARG A 24 1.75 10.81 -4.56
CA ARG A 24 3.13 11.24 -4.70
C ARG A 24 3.91 11.17 -3.39
N LEU A 25 5.17 11.55 -3.48
CA LEU A 25 6.15 11.54 -2.38
C LEU A 25 5.61 12.14 -1.08
N ASN A 26 4.78 13.17 -1.15
CA ASN A 26 4.23 13.83 0.04
C ASN A 26 3.37 12.90 0.91
N LEU A 27 2.92 11.76 0.39
CA LEU A 27 2.15 10.78 1.16
C LEU A 27 3.01 9.67 1.75
N CYS A 28 4.27 9.56 1.34
CA CYS A 28 5.13 8.45 1.76
C CYS A 28 5.37 8.42 3.28
N SER A 29 5.54 9.58 3.92
CA SER A 29 5.79 9.60 5.36
C SER A 29 4.56 9.16 6.16
N THR A 30 3.36 9.53 5.71
CA THR A 30 2.11 9.09 6.35
C THR A 30 1.95 7.58 6.19
N LEU A 31 2.19 7.08 5.00
CA LEU A 31 2.09 5.66 4.68
C LEU A 31 3.11 4.85 5.49
N GLU A 32 4.36 5.32 5.56
CA GLU A 32 5.42 4.66 6.30
C GLU A 32 5.09 4.57 7.79
N ARG A 33 4.57 5.64 8.37
CA ARG A 33 4.19 5.66 9.79
C ARG A 33 3.10 4.62 10.07
N TYR A 34 2.09 4.56 9.23
CA TYR A 34 1.00 3.59 9.41
C TYR A 34 1.51 2.16 9.30
N VAL A 35 2.36 1.90 8.30
CA VAL A 35 2.95 0.58 8.09
C VAL A 35 3.82 0.17 9.28
N ASP A 36 4.65 1.06 9.78
CA ASP A 36 5.49 0.78 10.95
C ASP A 36 4.65 0.43 12.17
N GLU A 37 3.52 1.11 12.36
CA GLU A 37 2.62 0.84 13.48
C GLU A 37 2.00 -0.56 13.38
N PHE A 38 1.46 -0.95 12.22
CA PHE A 38 0.81 -2.25 12.14
C PHE A 38 1.82 -3.41 12.11
N LEU A 39 3.02 -3.20 11.58
CA LEU A 39 4.07 -4.21 11.64
C LEU A 39 4.54 -4.44 13.08
N ALA A 40 4.60 -3.38 13.89
CA ALA A 40 4.96 -3.48 15.29
C ALA A 40 3.91 -4.24 16.10
N GLN A 41 2.63 -4.06 15.79
CA GLN A 41 1.53 -4.73 16.48
C GLN A 41 1.46 -6.23 16.16
N GLY A 42 1.69 -6.61 14.92
CA GLY A 42 1.80 -8.01 14.51
C GLY A 42 0.52 -8.85 14.56
N HIS A 43 -0.62 -8.26 14.83
CA HIS A 43 -1.89 -8.99 14.98
C HIS A 43 -2.81 -8.74 13.79
N PHE A 44 -2.42 -9.30 12.63
CA PHE A 44 -3.24 -9.18 11.42
C PHE A 44 -3.06 -10.43 10.55
N HIS A 45 -4.05 -10.67 9.67
CA HIS A 45 -4.06 -11.83 8.79
C HIS A 45 -3.65 -11.48 7.38
N ASN A 46 -3.90 -10.25 6.94
CA ASN A 46 -3.57 -9.84 5.57
C ASN A 46 -3.51 -8.32 5.47
N VAL A 47 -2.97 -7.87 4.33
CA VAL A 47 -2.91 -6.45 3.98
C VAL A 47 -3.45 -6.31 2.57
N MET A 48 -4.37 -5.37 2.36
CA MET A 48 -4.90 -5.05 1.05
C MET A 48 -4.52 -3.63 0.70
N ILE A 49 -3.93 -3.45 -0.48
CA ILE A 49 -3.59 -2.13 -1.01
C ILE A 49 -4.54 -1.86 -2.16
N ASP A 50 -5.43 -0.88 -1.99
CA ASP A 50 -6.44 -0.53 -2.98
C ASP A 50 -5.98 0.70 -3.75
N LEU A 51 -5.69 0.52 -5.03
CA LEU A 51 -5.26 1.58 -5.93
C LEU A 51 -6.34 1.94 -6.96
N ALA A 52 -7.57 1.47 -6.76
CA ALA A 52 -8.64 1.65 -7.73
C ALA A 52 -8.95 3.14 -8.00
N ALA A 53 -8.78 3.99 -7.00
CA ALA A 53 -9.04 5.43 -7.12
C ALA A 53 -7.77 6.25 -7.34
N ALA A 54 -6.61 5.61 -7.48
CA ALA A 54 -5.36 6.32 -7.75
C ALA A 54 -5.33 6.78 -9.20
N GLU A 55 -5.15 8.07 -9.41
CA GLU A 55 -5.07 8.67 -10.74
C GLU A 55 -3.65 8.63 -11.29
N GLY A 56 -2.68 8.71 -10.40
CA GLY A 56 -1.25 8.64 -10.74
C GLY A 56 -0.44 8.26 -9.52
N ILE A 57 0.73 7.70 -9.74
CA ILE A 57 1.61 7.27 -8.66
C ILE A 57 3.06 7.43 -9.12
N ASP A 58 3.91 8.04 -8.29
CA ASP A 58 5.31 8.21 -8.66
C ASP A 58 6.15 6.97 -8.29
N SER A 59 7.37 6.93 -8.82
CA SER A 59 8.26 5.78 -8.61
C SER A 59 8.67 5.62 -7.15
N THR A 60 8.77 6.71 -6.40
CA THR A 60 9.10 6.66 -4.97
C THR A 60 8.00 5.97 -4.18
N THR A 61 6.75 6.29 -4.47
CA THR A 61 5.59 5.66 -3.83
C THR A 61 5.48 4.19 -4.22
N LEU A 62 5.73 3.86 -5.51
CA LEU A 62 5.76 2.46 -5.94
C LEU A 62 6.84 1.67 -5.21
N GLY A 63 8.01 2.26 -5.00
CA GLY A 63 9.08 1.63 -4.22
C GLY A 63 8.67 1.38 -2.77
N GLN A 64 7.93 2.32 -2.19
CA GLN A 64 7.41 2.16 -0.82
C GLN A 64 6.42 1.00 -0.73
N LEU A 65 5.52 0.87 -1.70
CA LEU A 65 4.56 -0.24 -1.74
C LEU A 65 5.27 -1.59 -1.91
N ALA A 66 6.31 -1.64 -2.73
CA ALA A 66 7.12 -2.85 -2.90
C ALA A 66 7.80 -3.22 -1.58
N LYS A 67 8.33 -2.25 -0.85
CA LYS A 67 8.96 -2.48 0.46
C LYS A 67 7.97 -3.05 1.46
N ILE A 68 6.74 -2.54 1.48
CA ILE A 68 5.67 -3.05 2.35
C ILE A 68 5.42 -4.53 2.04
N SER A 69 5.34 -4.89 0.76
CA SER A 69 5.10 -6.27 0.34
C SER A 69 6.23 -7.20 0.78
N ILE A 70 7.47 -6.75 0.64
CA ILE A 70 8.64 -7.53 1.06
C ILE A 70 8.63 -7.76 2.56
N LEU A 71 8.38 -6.70 3.35
CA LEU A 71 8.36 -6.79 4.80
C LEU A 71 7.26 -7.71 5.32
N CYS A 72 6.07 -7.65 4.70
CA CYS A 72 4.97 -8.53 5.09
C CYS A 72 5.29 -9.99 4.80
N ARG A 73 5.92 -10.27 3.67
CA ARG A 73 6.33 -11.64 3.34
C ARG A 73 7.40 -12.16 4.28
N ASP A 74 8.43 -11.35 4.51
CA ASP A 74 9.60 -11.79 5.29
C ASP A 74 9.28 -11.96 6.77
N ARG A 75 8.44 -11.08 7.34
CA ARG A 75 8.16 -11.09 8.78
C ARG A 75 6.94 -11.90 9.17
N PHE A 76 5.93 -11.97 8.30
CA PHE A 76 4.63 -12.53 8.65
C PHE A 76 4.16 -13.61 7.69
N ASP A 77 4.93 -13.90 6.64
CA ASP A 77 4.56 -14.86 5.60
C ASP A 77 3.22 -14.48 4.95
N ILE A 78 2.99 -13.19 4.78
CA ILE A 78 1.79 -12.64 4.19
C ILE A 78 2.15 -11.97 2.87
N THR A 79 1.43 -12.31 1.80
CA THR A 79 1.54 -11.62 0.51
C THR A 79 0.38 -10.62 0.39
N PRO A 80 0.65 -9.32 0.43
CA PRO A 80 -0.41 -8.33 0.33
C PRO A 80 -1.19 -8.46 -0.98
N THR A 81 -2.49 -8.22 -0.90
CA THR A 81 -3.36 -8.18 -2.07
C THR A 81 -3.36 -6.76 -2.62
N ILE A 82 -3.16 -6.62 -3.92
CA ILE A 82 -3.16 -5.31 -4.58
C ILE A 82 -4.34 -5.27 -5.55
N SER A 83 -5.23 -4.29 -5.34
CA SER A 83 -6.37 -4.07 -6.19
C SER A 83 -6.14 -2.80 -7.01
N SER A 84 -6.11 -2.92 -8.33
CA SER A 84 -5.93 -1.78 -9.22
C SER A 84 -6.56 -2.03 -10.58
N PRO A 85 -7.31 -1.07 -11.12
CA PRO A 85 -7.78 -1.15 -12.49
C PRO A 85 -6.66 -0.85 -13.50
N ASN A 86 -5.53 -0.31 -13.03
CA ASN A 86 -4.40 0.05 -13.88
C ASN A 86 -3.43 -1.13 -13.96
N SER A 87 -3.52 -1.89 -15.06
CA SER A 87 -2.68 -3.08 -15.26
C SER A 87 -1.18 -2.75 -15.28
N GLY A 88 -0.81 -1.55 -15.70
CA GLY A 88 0.58 -1.11 -15.70
C GLY A 88 1.15 -1.02 -14.28
N ILE A 89 0.40 -0.42 -13.36
CA ILE A 89 0.80 -0.31 -11.95
C ILE A 89 0.90 -1.71 -11.33
N THR A 90 -0.11 -2.55 -11.55
CA THR A 90 -0.11 -3.92 -11.03
C THR A 90 1.09 -4.71 -11.54
N ARG A 91 1.40 -4.59 -12.83
CA ARG A 91 2.53 -5.29 -13.43
C ARG A 91 3.87 -4.86 -12.80
N ILE A 92 4.05 -3.55 -12.58
CA ILE A 92 5.28 -3.04 -11.96
C ILE A 92 5.43 -3.60 -10.55
N LEU A 93 4.38 -3.59 -9.75
CA LEU A 93 4.42 -4.09 -8.38
C LEU A 93 4.70 -5.59 -8.33
N LEU A 94 4.13 -6.37 -9.26
CA LEU A 94 4.35 -7.81 -9.29
C LEU A 94 5.75 -8.19 -9.74
N SER A 95 6.43 -7.32 -10.49
CA SER A 95 7.78 -7.58 -10.99
C SER A 95 8.89 -7.17 -10.02
N MET A 96 8.54 -6.53 -8.94
CA MET A 96 9.52 -6.07 -7.94
C MET A 96 9.86 -7.12 -6.88
#